data_9c9f21b54b6f74c8bd8112d33c3cfdd7
#
_entry.id   9c9f21b54b6f74c8bd8112d33c3cfdd7
#
_cell.length_a   1.000
_cell.length_b   1.000
_cell.length_c   1.000
_cell.angle_alpha   90.00
_cell.angle_beta   90.00
_cell.angle_gamma   90.00
#
_symmetry.space_group_name_H-M   'P 1'
#
loop_
_entity.id
_entity.type
_entity.pdbx_description
1 polymer ?
#
loop_
_entity_poly.entity_id
_entity_poly.type
_entity_poly.pdbx_seq_one_letter_code
_entity_poly.pdbx_strand_id
1 'polypeptide(L)'
;ENNFLSCVKHFPGYGNNTNTHTGMSVDNRSWESFEKRDLKPFKAGIDAGVPFLMVSHNVIDDYDEGVPASLSKKLHNYIRKDMGYDGIILCDGLGMSGVRDYVGGDKGEVAVRAVMAGNDMLCATDVGVQLRAIVKAVKDGRIKLSQIEDSVTRILMTKINYGLIEKE
;
A
#
# COMPACT_ATOMS: atom_id res chain seq x y z
N GLU A 1 -19.74 15.21 -14.73
CA GLU A 1 -19.18 14.22 -13.85
C GLU A 1 -18.06 14.86 -13.05
N ASN A 2 -17.92 14.52 -11.78
CA ASN A 2 -17.40 15.45 -10.76
C ASN A 2 -15.89 15.35 -10.51
N ASN A 3 -15.07 14.78 -11.39
CA ASN A 3 -13.59 14.62 -11.22
C ASN A 3 -13.13 14.31 -9.80
N PHE A 4 -13.84 13.40 -9.10
CA PHE A 4 -13.58 13.07 -7.71
C PHE A 4 -12.61 11.90 -7.63
N LEU A 5 -11.48 12.09 -6.93
CA LEU A 5 -10.53 11.02 -6.65
C LEU A 5 -11.10 10.07 -5.60
N SER A 6 -11.32 8.82 -5.98
CA SER A 6 -11.85 7.77 -5.10
C SER A 6 -10.77 6.76 -4.72
N CYS A 7 -10.99 6.04 -3.60
CA CYS A 7 -10.07 5.03 -3.11
C CYS A 7 -10.84 3.79 -2.69
N VAL A 8 -10.47 2.62 -3.19
CA VAL A 8 -10.95 1.34 -2.63
C VAL A 8 -10.08 0.93 -1.46
N LYS A 9 -10.72 0.56 -0.32
CA LYS A 9 -10.00 0.25 0.91
C LYS A 9 -10.80 -0.69 1.82
N HIS A 10 -10.14 -1.37 2.73
CA HIS A 10 -8.69 -1.52 2.89
C HIS A 10 -8.30 -2.90 2.35
N PHE A 11 -7.44 -2.94 1.34
CA PHE A 11 -7.01 -4.18 0.68
C PHE A 11 -6.12 -5.04 1.61
N PRO A 12 -6.23 -6.37 1.63
CA PRO A 12 -7.13 -7.23 0.85
C PRO A 12 -8.49 -7.49 1.52
N GLY A 13 -8.87 -6.73 2.55
CA GLY A 13 -10.09 -6.87 3.33
C GLY A 13 -9.79 -7.32 4.76
N TYR A 14 -10.56 -6.81 5.73
CA TYR A 14 -10.39 -7.15 7.15
C TYR A 14 -11.22 -8.37 7.57
N GLY A 15 -12.27 -8.72 6.82
CA GLY A 15 -13.20 -9.76 7.27
C GLY A 15 -13.78 -9.44 8.66
N ASN A 16 -13.73 -10.42 9.56
CA ASN A 16 -14.14 -10.29 10.96
C ASN A 16 -12.95 -10.08 11.91
N ASN A 17 -11.80 -9.64 11.40
CA ASN A 17 -10.57 -9.50 12.17
C ASN A 17 -10.56 -8.27 13.08
N THR A 18 -9.62 -8.30 14.05
CA THR A 18 -9.41 -7.22 14.99
C THR A 18 -8.85 -5.96 14.32
N ASN A 19 -9.03 -4.81 14.99
CA ASN A 19 -8.59 -3.52 14.50
C ASN A 19 -7.07 -3.37 14.60
N THR A 20 -6.39 -3.10 13.49
CA THR A 20 -4.93 -2.89 13.42
C THR A 20 -4.44 -1.60 14.08
N HIS A 21 -5.34 -0.73 14.53
CA HIS A 21 -4.97 0.42 15.37
C HIS A 21 -4.43 0.01 16.75
N THR A 22 -4.85 -1.15 17.28
CA THR A 22 -4.52 -1.60 18.64
C THR A 22 -3.53 -2.77 18.68
N GLY A 23 -3.08 -3.28 17.54
CA GLY A 23 -2.16 -4.40 17.45
C GLY A 23 -2.12 -5.05 16.08
N MET A 24 -1.37 -6.14 15.96
CA MET A 24 -1.32 -6.94 14.75
C MET A 24 -2.63 -7.70 14.59
N SER A 25 -3.21 -7.66 13.41
CA SER A 25 -4.38 -8.47 13.04
C SER A 25 -3.94 -9.55 12.07
N VAL A 26 -4.13 -10.83 12.45
CA VAL A 26 -3.77 -11.99 11.64
C VAL A 26 -5.04 -12.68 11.16
N ASP A 27 -5.14 -12.87 9.86
CA ASP A 27 -6.21 -13.62 9.22
C ASP A 27 -5.68 -14.98 8.74
N ASN A 28 -6.20 -16.05 9.32
CA ASN A 28 -5.80 -17.43 9.03
C ASN A 28 -6.68 -18.08 7.94
N ARG A 29 -7.55 -17.32 7.29
CA ARG A 29 -8.35 -17.86 6.17
C ARG A 29 -7.43 -18.11 4.97
N SER A 30 -7.80 -19.12 4.15
CA SER A 30 -7.06 -19.41 2.92
C SER A 30 -7.10 -18.22 1.94
N TRP A 31 -6.03 -18.02 1.21
CA TRP A 31 -5.97 -17.01 0.14
C TRP A 31 -7.07 -17.22 -0.92
N GLU A 32 -7.37 -18.49 -1.22
CA GLU A 32 -8.47 -18.84 -2.11
C GLU A 32 -9.82 -18.27 -1.63
N SER A 33 -10.05 -18.23 -0.30
CA SER A 33 -11.25 -17.60 0.28
C SER A 33 -11.30 -16.11 0.01
N PHE A 34 -10.14 -15.41 0.11
CA PHE A 34 -10.03 -14.00 -0.26
C PHE A 34 -10.36 -13.79 -1.74
N GLU A 35 -9.76 -14.54 -2.65
CA GLU A 35 -10.00 -14.44 -4.09
C GLU A 35 -11.48 -14.67 -4.46
N LYS A 36 -12.11 -15.65 -3.83
CA LYS A 36 -13.51 -15.97 -4.10
C LYS A 36 -14.51 -14.94 -3.58
N ARG A 37 -14.15 -14.17 -2.56
CA ARG A 37 -15.10 -13.29 -1.85
C ARG A 37 -14.57 -11.88 -1.63
N ASP A 38 -13.50 -11.74 -0.86
CA ASP A 38 -13.04 -10.46 -0.30
C ASP A 38 -12.40 -9.56 -1.38
N LEU A 39 -11.76 -10.15 -2.40
CA LEU A 39 -11.12 -9.39 -3.48
C LEU A 39 -12.09 -8.92 -4.58
N LYS A 40 -13.31 -9.46 -4.66
CA LYS A 40 -14.29 -9.08 -5.69
C LYS A 40 -14.60 -7.57 -5.73
N PRO A 41 -14.90 -6.88 -4.61
CA PRO A 41 -15.15 -5.46 -4.63
C PRO A 41 -13.90 -4.63 -5.05
N PHE A 42 -12.69 -5.08 -4.70
CA PHE A 42 -11.46 -4.43 -5.15
C PHE A 42 -11.27 -4.58 -6.65
N LYS A 43 -11.50 -5.80 -7.17
CA LYS A 43 -11.45 -6.03 -8.61
C LYS A 43 -12.48 -5.18 -9.35
N ALA A 44 -13.70 -5.10 -8.88
CA ALA A 44 -14.73 -4.24 -9.47
C ALA A 44 -14.32 -2.76 -9.46
N GLY A 45 -13.68 -2.28 -8.37
CA GLY A 45 -13.14 -0.92 -8.30
C GLY A 45 -12.01 -0.69 -9.31
N ILE A 46 -11.10 -1.67 -9.47
CA ILE A 46 -10.01 -1.62 -10.45
C ILE A 46 -10.58 -1.58 -11.88
N ASP A 47 -11.52 -2.47 -12.19
CA ASP A 47 -12.18 -2.53 -13.49
C ASP A 47 -12.96 -1.23 -13.81
N ALA A 48 -13.42 -0.51 -12.78
CA ALA A 48 -14.03 0.82 -12.88
C ALA A 48 -13.03 1.98 -12.98
N GLY A 49 -11.72 1.70 -12.96
CA GLY A 49 -10.66 2.71 -13.09
C GLY A 49 -10.42 3.54 -11.82
N VAL A 50 -10.60 2.97 -10.62
CA VAL A 50 -10.33 3.68 -9.37
C VAL A 50 -8.87 4.14 -9.30
N PRO A 51 -8.58 5.43 -8.99
CA PRO A 51 -7.21 5.95 -8.99
C PRO A 51 -6.37 5.50 -7.79
N PHE A 52 -7.01 5.15 -6.65
CA PHE A 52 -6.29 4.72 -5.44
C PHE A 52 -6.77 3.38 -4.92
N LEU A 53 -5.81 2.56 -4.48
CA LEU A 53 -6.03 1.34 -3.72
C LEU A 53 -5.22 1.41 -2.42
N MET A 54 -5.89 1.42 -1.27
CA MET A 54 -5.22 1.48 0.03
C MET A 54 -5.01 0.08 0.58
N VAL A 55 -3.75 -0.23 0.95
CA VAL A 55 -3.35 -1.50 1.55
C VAL A 55 -3.27 -1.38 3.06
N SER A 56 -3.93 -2.29 3.76
CA SER A 56 -4.00 -2.36 5.24
C SER A 56 -2.75 -2.97 5.87
N HIS A 57 -2.73 -3.02 7.21
CA HIS A 57 -1.64 -3.63 7.98
C HIS A 57 -1.97 -5.03 8.53
N ASN A 58 -3.11 -5.63 8.11
CA ASN A 58 -3.42 -6.98 8.52
C ASN A 58 -2.48 -8.00 7.85
N VAL A 59 -2.22 -9.09 8.53
CA VAL A 59 -1.45 -10.23 8.03
C VAL A 59 -2.43 -11.24 7.44
N ILE A 60 -2.16 -11.74 6.24
CA ILE A 60 -2.87 -12.87 5.65
C ILE A 60 -1.88 -14.04 5.67
N ASP A 61 -1.95 -14.84 6.70
CA ASP A 61 -0.92 -15.82 7.04
C ASP A 61 -0.73 -16.90 5.97
N ASP A 62 -1.82 -17.32 5.33
CA ASP A 62 -1.81 -18.28 4.22
C ASP A 62 -1.17 -17.71 2.94
N TYR A 63 -1.05 -16.37 2.81
CA TYR A 63 -0.47 -15.75 1.62
C TYR A 63 0.98 -15.33 1.80
N ASP A 64 1.28 -14.62 2.90
CA ASP A 64 2.64 -14.14 3.23
C ASP A 64 2.79 -14.14 4.74
N GLU A 65 3.20 -15.31 5.28
CA GLU A 65 3.20 -15.64 6.71
C GLU A 65 3.90 -14.59 7.56
N GLY A 66 3.18 -14.05 8.54
CA GLY A 66 3.68 -13.08 9.50
C GLY A 66 3.95 -11.68 8.94
N VAL A 67 3.75 -11.43 7.64
CA VAL A 67 4.07 -10.14 7.01
C VAL A 67 2.82 -9.27 6.88
N PRO A 68 2.82 -8.02 7.42
CA PRO A 68 1.73 -7.08 7.18
C PRO A 68 1.51 -6.81 5.69
N ALA A 69 0.27 -6.82 5.24
CA ALA A 69 -0.10 -6.65 3.83
C ALA A 69 0.56 -5.42 3.19
N SER A 70 0.60 -4.29 3.90
CA SER A 70 1.26 -3.05 3.44
C SER A 70 2.78 -3.15 3.29
N LEU A 71 3.42 -4.15 3.91
CA LEU A 71 4.86 -4.40 3.84
C LEU A 71 5.19 -5.65 3.00
N SER A 72 4.17 -6.36 2.48
CA SER A 72 4.32 -7.55 1.67
C SER A 72 4.62 -7.21 0.20
N LYS A 73 5.86 -7.42 -0.21
CA LYS A 73 6.23 -7.31 -1.63
C LYS A 73 5.50 -8.32 -2.51
N LYS A 74 5.22 -9.52 -1.97
CA LYS A 74 4.46 -10.56 -2.65
C LYS A 74 3.05 -10.08 -2.99
N LEU A 75 2.38 -9.44 -2.03
CA LEU A 75 1.03 -8.90 -2.22
C LEU A 75 1.00 -7.72 -3.20
N HIS A 76 1.97 -6.82 -3.14
CA HIS A 76 2.07 -5.71 -4.09
C HIS A 76 2.34 -6.20 -5.52
N ASN A 77 3.15 -7.26 -5.68
CA ASN A 77 3.32 -7.91 -6.98
C ASN A 77 2.01 -8.51 -7.50
N TYR A 78 1.21 -9.15 -6.64
CA TYR A 78 -0.12 -9.66 -7.00
C TYR A 78 -1.04 -8.52 -7.48
N ILE A 79 -1.10 -7.41 -6.73
CA ILE A 79 -1.90 -6.24 -7.13
C ILE A 79 -1.48 -5.75 -8.53
N ARG A 80 -0.17 -5.63 -8.78
CA ARG A 80 0.35 -5.13 -10.05
C ARG A 80 0.16 -6.09 -11.21
N LYS A 81 0.51 -7.38 -11.01
CA LYS A 81 0.62 -8.36 -12.09
C LYS A 81 -0.65 -9.16 -12.29
N ASP A 82 -1.23 -9.68 -11.20
CA ASP A 82 -2.34 -10.61 -11.29
C ASP A 82 -3.68 -9.86 -11.34
N MET A 83 -3.80 -8.73 -10.63
CA MET A 83 -4.97 -7.86 -10.72
C MET A 83 -4.86 -6.80 -11.82
N GLY A 84 -3.67 -6.57 -12.40
CA GLY A 84 -3.43 -5.60 -13.48
C GLY A 84 -3.61 -4.15 -13.05
N TYR A 85 -3.37 -3.81 -11.79
CA TYR A 85 -3.61 -2.46 -11.28
C TYR A 85 -2.44 -1.51 -11.51
N ASP A 86 -2.64 -0.48 -12.32
CA ASP A 86 -1.64 0.55 -12.63
C ASP A 86 -1.85 1.88 -11.88
N GLY A 87 -2.92 2.00 -11.08
CA GLY A 87 -3.18 3.17 -10.24
C GLY A 87 -2.23 3.27 -9.04
N ILE A 88 -2.47 4.23 -8.18
CA ILE A 88 -1.65 4.51 -6.98
C ILE A 88 -1.96 3.50 -5.88
N ILE A 89 -0.96 2.75 -5.42
CA ILE A 89 -1.04 1.95 -4.20
C ILE A 89 -0.66 2.86 -3.02
N LEU A 90 -1.62 3.04 -2.11
CA LEU A 90 -1.48 3.86 -0.91
C LEU A 90 -1.34 2.97 0.32
N CYS A 91 -0.28 3.17 1.09
CA CYS A 91 -0.13 2.52 2.40
C CYS A 91 -1.05 3.15 3.43
N ASP A 92 -1.73 2.35 4.24
CA ASP A 92 -2.48 2.83 5.41
C ASP A 92 -1.55 3.49 6.45
N GLY A 93 -2.09 4.05 7.52
CA GLY A 93 -1.39 4.91 8.48
C GLY A 93 -0.18 4.27 9.15
N LEU A 94 1.02 4.74 8.85
CA LEU A 94 2.29 4.19 9.39
C LEU A 94 2.46 4.40 10.91
N GLY A 95 1.57 5.15 11.56
CA GLY A 95 1.55 5.31 13.01
C GLY A 95 0.78 4.23 13.76
N MET A 96 0.07 3.36 13.05
CA MET A 96 -0.71 2.28 13.65
C MET A 96 0.20 1.27 14.36
N SER A 97 -0.21 0.81 15.55
CA SER A 97 0.65 -0.05 16.38
C SER A 97 1.02 -1.35 15.70
N GLY A 98 0.09 -2.00 14.99
CA GLY A 98 0.34 -3.27 14.31
C GLY A 98 1.55 -3.25 13.38
N VAL A 99 1.64 -2.25 12.48
CA VAL A 99 2.76 -2.16 11.54
C VAL A 99 4.03 -1.60 12.18
N ARG A 100 3.89 -0.67 13.14
CA ARG A 100 5.03 -0.07 13.84
C ARG A 100 5.74 -1.10 14.71
N ASP A 101 5.00 -1.90 15.45
CA ASP A 101 5.56 -2.91 16.34
C ASP A 101 6.25 -4.03 15.56
N TYR A 102 5.75 -4.36 14.36
CA TYR A 102 6.40 -5.29 13.43
C TYR A 102 7.83 -4.89 13.05
N VAL A 103 8.12 -3.59 12.97
CA VAL A 103 9.48 -3.09 12.66
C VAL A 103 10.26 -2.66 13.92
N GLY A 104 9.84 -3.07 15.12
CA GLY A 104 10.51 -2.73 16.37
C GLY A 104 10.37 -1.25 16.77
N GLY A 105 9.31 -0.57 16.33
CA GLY A 105 9.03 0.83 16.70
C GLY A 105 9.78 1.88 15.88
N ASP A 106 10.65 1.50 14.94
CA ASP A 106 11.41 2.44 14.12
C ASP A 106 10.53 3.11 13.07
N LYS A 107 10.28 4.41 13.27
CA LYS A 107 9.44 5.23 12.39
C LYS A 107 10.01 5.42 10.98
N GLY A 108 11.33 5.41 10.83
CA GLY A 108 11.99 5.51 9.54
C GLY A 108 11.95 4.19 8.78
N GLU A 109 12.27 3.10 9.47
CA GLU A 109 12.31 1.77 8.88
C GLU A 109 10.94 1.31 8.37
N VAL A 110 9.85 1.63 9.07
CA VAL A 110 8.49 1.29 8.59
C VAL A 110 8.20 1.94 7.24
N ALA A 111 8.59 3.19 7.04
CA ALA A 111 8.41 3.89 5.77
C ALA A 111 9.30 3.31 4.66
N VAL A 112 10.55 2.98 4.97
CA VAL A 112 11.47 2.32 4.03
C VAL A 112 10.91 0.98 3.57
N ARG A 113 10.45 0.14 4.50
CA ARG A 113 9.85 -1.17 4.15
C ARG A 113 8.56 -1.02 3.34
N ALA A 114 7.72 -0.04 3.67
CA ALA A 114 6.51 0.22 2.90
C ALA A 114 6.81 0.60 1.45
N VAL A 115 7.81 1.47 1.20
CA VAL A 115 8.27 1.78 -0.16
C VAL A 115 8.86 0.54 -0.83
N MET A 116 9.73 -0.22 -0.15
CA MET A 116 10.34 -1.44 -0.70
C MET A 116 9.32 -2.50 -1.08
N ALA A 117 8.19 -2.56 -0.37
CA ALA A 117 7.07 -3.46 -0.69
C ALA A 117 6.41 -3.10 -2.02
N GLY A 118 6.33 -1.80 -2.37
CA GLY A 118 5.72 -1.34 -3.63
C GLY A 118 4.60 -0.32 -3.47
N ASN A 119 4.45 0.28 -2.27
CA ASN A 119 3.54 1.42 -2.10
C ASN A 119 4.09 2.65 -2.84
N ASP A 120 3.23 3.35 -3.56
CA ASP A 120 3.55 4.61 -4.25
C ASP A 120 3.41 5.83 -3.33
N MET A 121 2.44 5.77 -2.41
CA MET A 121 2.17 6.83 -1.43
C MET A 121 2.05 6.24 -0.02
N LEU A 122 2.39 7.04 0.98
CA LEU A 122 2.35 6.66 2.38
C LEU A 122 1.47 7.62 3.18
N CYS A 123 0.57 7.08 4.02
CA CYS A 123 -0.05 7.87 5.08
C CYS A 123 0.97 8.06 6.22
N ALA A 124 1.85 9.04 6.03
CA ALA A 124 2.96 9.33 6.94
C ALA A 124 2.48 9.99 8.24
N THR A 125 3.13 9.66 9.36
CA THR A 125 2.84 10.24 10.68
C THR A 125 3.98 11.07 11.24
N ASP A 126 5.19 10.88 10.72
CA ASP A 126 6.39 11.65 11.04
C ASP A 126 7.19 11.90 9.75
N VAL A 127 6.66 12.80 8.92
CA VAL A 127 7.17 13.05 7.56
C VAL A 127 8.66 13.35 7.57
N GLY A 128 9.16 14.14 8.54
CA GLY A 128 10.55 14.52 8.60
C GLY A 128 11.50 13.35 8.83
N VAL A 129 11.14 12.41 9.70
CA VAL A 129 11.92 11.19 9.98
C VAL A 129 11.81 10.22 8.80
N GLN A 130 10.59 9.97 8.35
CA GLN A 130 10.27 8.98 7.31
C GLN A 130 10.90 9.36 5.97
N LEU A 131 10.80 10.63 5.55
CA LEU A 131 11.41 11.11 4.31
C LEU A 131 12.94 10.97 4.34
N ARG A 132 13.60 11.37 5.43
CA ARG A 132 15.06 11.23 5.54
C ARG A 132 15.48 9.75 5.48
N ALA A 133 14.73 8.86 6.10
CA ALA A 133 15.00 7.42 6.05
C ALA A 133 14.88 6.86 4.62
N ILE A 134 13.83 7.24 3.87
CA ILE A 134 13.64 6.84 2.47
C ILE A 134 14.80 7.36 1.61
N VAL A 135 15.14 8.66 1.72
CA VAL A 135 16.26 9.26 0.97
C VAL A 135 17.57 8.54 1.26
N LYS A 136 17.82 8.22 2.55
CA LYS A 136 19.01 7.44 2.93
C LYS A 136 18.97 6.04 2.30
N ALA A 137 17.84 5.35 2.36
CA ALA A 137 17.68 4.02 1.79
C ALA A 137 17.89 3.98 0.26
N VAL A 138 17.53 5.04 -0.46
CA VAL A 138 17.85 5.19 -1.88
C VAL A 138 19.36 5.36 -2.08
N LYS A 139 20.01 6.25 -1.31
CA LYS A 139 21.48 6.46 -1.38
C LYS A 139 22.27 5.21 -1.06
N ASP A 140 21.80 4.42 -0.10
CA ASP A 140 22.41 3.15 0.32
C ASP A 140 22.10 1.98 -0.66
N GLY A 141 21.28 2.20 -1.71
CA GLY A 141 20.89 1.18 -2.67
C GLY A 141 19.85 0.16 -2.18
N ARG A 142 19.23 0.38 -1.01
CA ARG A 142 18.13 -0.46 -0.49
C ARG A 142 16.84 -0.27 -1.31
N ILE A 143 16.59 0.95 -1.76
CA ILE A 143 15.49 1.29 -2.67
C ILE A 143 16.11 1.71 -4.00
N LYS A 144 15.64 1.11 -5.10
CA LYS A 144 16.07 1.52 -6.44
C LYS A 144 15.46 2.87 -6.79
N LEU A 145 16.25 3.77 -7.36
CA LEU A 145 15.77 5.09 -7.80
C LEU A 145 14.61 4.93 -8.82
N SER A 146 14.71 3.96 -9.73
CA SER A 146 13.66 3.68 -10.71
C SER A 146 12.30 3.36 -10.06
N GLN A 147 12.29 2.73 -8.88
CA GLN A 147 11.04 2.49 -8.15
C GLN A 147 10.39 3.79 -7.68
N ILE A 148 11.19 4.76 -7.23
CA ILE A 148 10.70 6.09 -6.86
C ILE A 148 10.17 6.82 -8.10
N GLU A 149 10.91 6.77 -9.22
CA GLU A 149 10.52 7.37 -10.49
C GLU A 149 9.19 6.81 -11.00
N ASP A 150 9.02 5.49 -10.96
CA ASP A 150 7.75 4.83 -11.32
C ASP A 150 6.59 5.32 -10.45
N SER A 151 6.78 5.43 -9.13
CA SER A 151 5.75 5.91 -8.20
C SER A 151 5.40 7.38 -8.45
N VAL A 152 6.41 8.24 -8.64
CA VAL A 152 6.21 9.65 -8.96
C VAL A 152 5.48 9.80 -10.30
N THR A 153 5.82 9.00 -11.29
CA THR A 153 5.16 8.99 -12.60
C THR A 153 3.67 8.68 -12.45
N ARG A 154 3.29 7.63 -11.69
CA ARG A 154 1.87 7.31 -11.43
C ARG A 154 1.15 8.46 -10.75
N ILE A 155 1.78 9.09 -9.76
CA ILE A 155 1.20 10.22 -9.02
C ILE A 155 0.98 11.41 -9.95
N LEU A 156 1.98 11.78 -10.77
CA LEU A 156 1.89 12.91 -11.68
C LEU A 156 0.85 12.65 -12.79
N MET A 157 0.86 11.47 -13.39
CA MET A 157 -0.13 11.08 -14.40
C MET A 157 -1.56 11.12 -13.85
N THR A 158 -1.76 10.63 -12.62
CA THR A 158 -3.07 10.73 -11.96
C THR A 158 -3.47 12.19 -11.77
N LYS A 159 -2.58 13.06 -11.31
CA LYS A 159 -2.87 14.50 -11.16
C LYS A 159 -3.24 15.17 -12.50
N ILE A 160 -2.52 14.83 -13.58
CA ILE A 160 -2.81 15.34 -14.92
C ILE A 160 -4.19 14.86 -15.40
N ASN A 161 -4.46 13.55 -15.27
CA ASN A 161 -5.71 12.94 -15.75
C ASN A 161 -6.94 13.49 -15.02
N TYR A 162 -6.78 13.97 -13.81
CA TYR A 162 -7.85 14.61 -13.02
C TYR A 162 -7.82 16.15 -13.06
N GLY A 163 -6.98 16.74 -13.91
CA GLY A 163 -6.90 18.20 -14.08
C GLY A 163 -6.39 18.97 -12.86
N LEU A 164 -5.59 18.32 -11.99
CA LEU A 164 -5.00 18.93 -10.80
C LEU A 164 -3.70 19.67 -11.12
N ILE A 165 -3.06 19.32 -12.23
CA ILE A 165 -1.90 20.01 -12.79
C ILE A 165 -2.02 19.98 -14.32
N GLU A 166 -1.52 21.02 -14.99
CA GLU A 166 -1.45 21.07 -16.44
C GLU A 166 -0.28 20.24 -16.98
N LYS A 167 -0.46 19.71 -18.19
CA LYS A 167 0.62 19.06 -18.92
C LYS A 167 1.31 20.14 -19.76
N GLU A 168 2.53 20.49 -19.39
CA GLU A 168 3.38 21.35 -20.22
C GLU A 168 3.81 20.66 -21.53
#